data_1c016ecaec850e99864e3ea8065d25a3
#
_entry.id   1c016ecaec850e99864e3ea8065d25a3
#
_cell.length_a   1.000
_cell.length_b   1.000
_cell.length_c   1.000
_cell.angle_alpha   90.00
_cell.angle_beta   90.00
_cell.angle_gamma   90.00
#
_symmetry.space_group_name_H-M   'P 1'
#
loop_
_entity.id
_entity.type
_entity.pdbx_description
1 polymer ?
#
loop_
_entity_poly.entity_id
_entity_poly.type
_entity_poly.pdbx_seq_one_letter_code
_entity_poly.pdbx_strand_id
1 'polypeptide(L)'
;MKKCISQNNLKSVYLENNTAIKVFSKDYNKSDVLYEALNTARVEDAGVNIPKLLSVSVNNGQWEIISEYADGITLTQLIKEHPEKTADYIKKMVEYQVDFQKKSNPLLLKLKDKLIRQINDIETLDSSVKYELLTRLNTMPKHTKLCHGDFCPDNIIVNIDDNADITSITAVDWVHATQGNASADIANTYLLLKLQYSDSSIDIADMYMTQFCAATD
;
A
#
# COMPACT_ATOMS: atom_id res chain seq x y z
N MET A 1 -17.63 14.72 -16.47
CA MET A 1 -17.04 13.83 -17.52
C MET A 1 -16.10 12.86 -16.81
N LYS A 2 -16.29 11.56 -17.00
CA LYS A 2 -15.48 10.51 -16.38
C LYS A 2 -14.10 10.44 -17.06
N LYS A 3 -13.01 10.74 -16.34
CA LYS A 3 -11.63 10.72 -16.85
C LYS A 3 -10.92 9.48 -16.31
N CYS A 4 -10.38 8.61 -17.16
CA CYS A 4 -9.54 7.50 -16.73
C CYS A 4 -8.19 8.04 -16.20
N ILE A 5 -7.82 7.66 -14.99
CA ILE A 5 -6.56 8.06 -14.33
C ILE A 5 -5.60 6.91 -14.12
N SER A 6 -6.09 5.66 -14.07
CA SER A 6 -5.26 4.44 -14.01
C SER A 6 -6.03 3.28 -14.62
N GLN A 7 -5.31 2.36 -15.27
CA GLN A 7 -5.92 1.16 -15.86
C GLN A 7 -4.90 0.02 -15.93
N ASN A 8 -5.37 -1.18 -15.58
CA ASN A 8 -4.70 -2.45 -15.88
C ASN A 8 -5.73 -3.48 -16.38
N ASN A 9 -5.33 -4.73 -16.57
CA ASN A 9 -6.20 -5.78 -17.11
C ASN A 9 -7.40 -6.13 -16.21
N LEU A 10 -7.33 -5.84 -14.92
CA LEU A 10 -8.33 -6.25 -13.92
C LEU A 10 -9.14 -5.09 -13.36
N LYS A 11 -8.57 -3.89 -13.35
CA LYS A 11 -9.14 -2.72 -12.68
C LYS A 11 -8.89 -1.46 -13.50
N SER A 12 -9.85 -0.54 -13.47
CA SER A 12 -9.69 0.82 -14.03
C SER A 12 -10.15 1.84 -12.99
N VAL A 13 -9.41 2.92 -12.82
CA VAL A 13 -9.78 4.00 -11.90
C VAL A 13 -10.14 5.24 -12.71
N TYR A 14 -11.27 5.82 -12.40
CA TYR A 14 -11.79 7.02 -13.05
C TYR A 14 -11.97 8.12 -12.03
N LEU A 15 -11.69 9.33 -12.46
CA LEU A 15 -12.06 10.56 -11.74
C LEU A 15 -13.39 11.11 -12.30
N GLU A 16 -14.36 11.32 -11.42
CA GLU A 16 -15.64 11.97 -11.74
C GLU A 16 -16.15 12.74 -10.52
N ASN A 17 -16.49 14.03 -10.70
CA ASN A 17 -17.06 14.88 -9.63
C ASN A 17 -16.27 14.85 -8.31
N ASN A 18 -14.95 14.89 -8.36
CA ASN A 18 -14.04 14.82 -7.21
C ASN A 18 -14.13 13.49 -6.43
N THR A 19 -14.54 12.42 -7.11
CA THR A 19 -14.51 11.06 -6.57
C THR A 19 -13.65 10.15 -7.44
N ALA A 20 -12.99 9.18 -6.83
CA ALA A 20 -12.30 8.10 -7.50
C ALA A 20 -13.23 6.90 -7.59
N ILE A 21 -13.46 6.42 -8.81
CA ILE A 21 -14.32 5.27 -9.10
C ILE A 21 -13.42 4.14 -9.60
N LYS A 22 -13.14 3.16 -8.75
CA LYS A 22 -12.40 1.94 -9.10
C LYS A 22 -13.39 0.91 -9.63
N VAL A 23 -13.31 0.63 -10.94
CA VAL A 23 -14.17 -0.33 -11.66
C VAL A 23 -13.41 -1.63 -11.84
N PHE A 24 -14.01 -2.75 -11.48
CA PHE A 24 -13.44 -4.08 -11.60
C PHE A 24 -13.87 -4.78 -12.87
N SER A 25 -13.05 -5.69 -13.42
CA SER A 25 -13.44 -6.52 -14.55
C SER A 25 -14.67 -7.38 -14.21
N LYS A 26 -15.41 -7.81 -15.22
CA LYS A 26 -16.64 -8.61 -15.00
C LYS A 26 -16.37 -9.94 -14.29
N ASP A 27 -15.16 -10.49 -14.49
CA ASP A 27 -14.75 -11.77 -13.91
C ASP A 27 -14.06 -11.62 -12.54
N TYR A 28 -14.04 -10.40 -11.99
CA TYR A 28 -13.43 -10.16 -10.68
C TYR A 28 -14.35 -10.70 -9.57
N ASN A 29 -13.76 -11.40 -8.60
CA ASN A 29 -14.53 -12.02 -7.53
C ASN A 29 -15.19 -10.98 -6.64
N LYS A 30 -16.48 -11.14 -6.40
CA LYS A 30 -17.26 -10.29 -5.49
C LYS A 30 -16.64 -10.18 -4.10
N SER A 31 -16.17 -11.32 -3.55
CA SER A 31 -15.54 -11.38 -2.23
C SER A 31 -14.32 -10.49 -2.13
N ASP A 32 -13.51 -10.42 -3.20
CA ASP A 32 -12.27 -9.65 -3.20
C ASP A 32 -12.55 -8.15 -3.27
N VAL A 33 -13.58 -7.74 -4.04
CA VAL A 33 -14.05 -6.34 -4.07
C VAL A 33 -14.54 -5.90 -2.69
N LEU A 34 -15.37 -6.72 -2.05
CA LEU A 34 -15.91 -6.42 -0.73
C LEU A 34 -14.81 -6.43 0.34
N TYR A 35 -13.81 -7.31 0.20
CA TYR A 35 -12.67 -7.36 1.09
C TYR A 35 -11.79 -6.10 0.97
N GLU A 36 -11.55 -5.61 -0.26
CA GLU A 36 -10.83 -4.36 -0.51
C GLU A 36 -11.54 -3.17 0.15
N ALA A 37 -12.85 -3.04 -0.07
CA ALA A 37 -13.65 -1.99 0.55
C ALA A 37 -13.66 -2.08 2.08
N LEU A 38 -13.80 -3.30 2.63
CA LEU A 38 -13.79 -3.52 4.07
C LEU A 38 -12.44 -3.15 4.69
N ASN A 39 -11.33 -3.49 4.05
CA ASN A 39 -10.00 -3.12 4.55
C ASN A 39 -9.81 -1.59 4.52
N THR A 40 -10.25 -0.92 3.46
CA THR A 40 -10.21 0.55 3.37
C THR A 40 -10.99 1.18 4.53
N ALA A 41 -12.22 0.72 4.79
CA ALA A 41 -13.04 1.21 5.90
C ALA A 41 -12.37 0.97 7.27
N ARG A 42 -11.74 -0.19 7.48
CA ARG A 42 -11.02 -0.50 8.72
C ARG A 42 -9.78 0.37 8.94
N VAL A 43 -9.09 0.74 7.87
CA VAL A 43 -7.95 1.66 7.91
C VAL A 43 -8.44 3.08 8.23
N GLU A 44 -9.55 3.51 7.65
CA GLU A 44 -10.22 4.76 7.98
C GLU A 44 -10.62 4.81 9.47
N ASP A 45 -11.26 3.74 9.98
CA ASP A 45 -11.63 3.60 11.41
C ASP A 45 -10.41 3.60 12.34
N ALA A 46 -9.24 3.16 11.87
CA ALA A 46 -7.98 3.26 12.62
C ALA A 46 -7.47 4.71 12.73
N GLY A 47 -8.12 5.66 12.05
CA GLY A 47 -7.76 7.07 12.05
C GLY A 47 -6.56 7.41 11.18
N VAL A 48 -6.29 6.62 10.13
CA VAL A 48 -5.35 7.01 9.08
C VAL A 48 -6.04 8.00 8.15
N ASN A 49 -5.35 9.08 7.82
CA ASN A 49 -5.87 10.05 6.85
C ASN A 49 -5.74 9.50 5.43
N ILE A 50 -6.81 8.90 4.94
CA ILE A 50 -6.92 8.32 3.59
C ILE A 50 -8.19 8.83 2.90
N PRO A 51 -8.30 8.74 1.57
CA PRO A 51 -9.55 9.02 0.86
C PRO A 51 -10.67 8.13 1.39
N LYS A 52 -11.75 8.74 1.88
CA LYS A 52 -12.85 8.02 2.53
C LYS A 52 -13.57 7.12 1.53
N LEU A 53 -13.92 5.93 1.99
CA LEU A 53 -14.81 5.04 1.25
C LEU A 53 -16.23 5.64 1.25
N LEU A 54 -16.81 5.87 0.07
CA LEU A 54 -18.14 6.46 -0.08
C LEU A 54 -19.19 5.41 -0.36
N SER A 55 -18.91 4.46 -1.27
CA SER A 55 -19.86 3.38 -1.59
C SER A 55 -19.19 2.22 -2.32
N VAL A 56 -19.89 1.08 -2.29
CA VAL A 56 -19.65 -0.08 -3.15
C VAL A 56 -20.91 -0.37 -3.91
N SER A 57 -20.83 -0.51 -5.23
CA SER A 57 -22.00 -0.68 -6.09
C SER A 57 -21.73 -1.62 -7.26
N VAL A 58 -22.78 -1.95 -7.99
CA VAL A 58 -22.70 -2.65 -9.28
C VAL A 58 -23.27 -1.76 -10.35
N ASN A 59 -22.49 -1.47 -11.37
CA ASN A 59 -22.90 -0.66 -12.51
C ASN A 59 -22.57 -1.41 -13.81
N ASN A 60 -23.57 -1.56 -14.69
CA ASN A 60 -23.45 -2.33 -15.95
C ASN A 60 -22.87 -3.75 -15.76
N GLY A 61 -23.17 -4.41 -14.63
CA GLY A 61 -22.69 -5.75 -14.31
C GLY A 61 -21.23 -5.80 -13.83
N GLN A 62 -20.62 -4.66 -13.54
CA GLN A 62 -19.27 -4.56 -12.96
C GLN A 62 -19.34 -3.97 -11.55
N TRP A 63 -18.51 -4.50 -10.66
CA TRP A 63 -18.34 -3.94 -9.32
C TRP A 63 -17.57 -2.63 -9.38
N GLU A 64 -18.00 -1.67 -8.56
CA GLU A 64 -17.34 -0.38 -8.39
C GLU A 64 -17.13 -0.09 -6.90
N ILE A 65 -15.95 0.40 -6.55
CA ILE A 65 -15.65 1.04 -5.26
C ILE A 65 -15.51 2.53 -5.53
N ILE A 66 -16.27 3.35 -4.81
CA ILE A 66 -16.24 4.81 -4.92
C ILE A 66 -15.66 5.37 -3.63
N SER A 67 -14.63 6.20 -3.76
CA SER A 67 -13.99 6.92 -2.66
C SER A 67 -13.84 8.41 -2.97
N GLU A 68 -13.46 9.19 -1.98
CA GLU A 68 -12.92 10.53 -2.21
C GLU A 68 -11.74 10.45 -3.17
N TYR A 69 -11.53 11.48 -3.95
CA TYR A 69 -10.35 11.57 -4.80
C TYR A 69 -9.15 12.12 -4.01
N ALA A 70 -8.03 11.40 -4.03
CA ALA A 70 -6.74 11.92 -3.58
C ALA A 70 -6.19 12.80 -4.70
N ASP A 71 -6.28 14.12 -4.55
CA ASP A 71 -5.70 15.06 -5.48
C ASP A 71 -4.17 15.05 -5.39
N GLY A 72 -3.48 15.22 -6.53
CA GLY A 72 -2.03 15.21 -6.59
C GLY A 72 -1.47 14.29 -7.67
N ILE A 73 -0.17 13.99 -7.53
CA ILE A 73 0.57 13.06 -8.40
C ILE A 73 1.13 11.90 -7.59
N THR A 74 1.47 10.79 -8.25
CA THR A 74 2.13 9.68 -7.56
C THR A 74 3.55 10.05 -7.17
N LEU A 75 4.03 9.51 -6.05
CA LEU A 75 5.41 9.71 -5.63
C LEU A 75 6.40 9.17 -6.67
N THR A 76 6.04 8.10 -7.40
CA THR A 76 6.81 7.61 -8.56
C THR A 76 6.96 8.68 -9.64
N GLN A 77 5.87 9.40 -9.96
CA GLN A 77 5.93 10.47 -10.94
C GLN A 77 6.82 11.61 -10.43
N LEU A 78 6.66 12.02 -9.18
CA LEU A 78 7.46 13.09 -8.58
C LEU A 78 8.96 12.76 -8.57
N ILE A 79 9.35 11.52 -8.21
CA ILE A 79 10.75 11.05 -8.25
C ILE A 79 11.32 11.12 -9.68
N LYS A 80 10.52 10.79 -10.70
CA LYS A 80 10.95 10.87 -12.11
C LYS A 80 11.13 12.31 -12.59
N GLU A 81 10.27 13.23 -12.15
CA GLU A 81 10.30 14.64 -12.52
C GLU A 81 11.42 15.41 -11.80
N HIS A 82 11.72 15.03 -10.55
CA HIS A 82 12.70 15.69 -9.67
C HIS A 82 13.64 14.68 -9.01
N PRO A 83 14.47 13.96 -9.77
CA PRO A 83 15.35 12.92 -9.25
C PRO A 83 16.39 13.44 -8.23
N GLU A 84 16.76 14.72 -8.30
CA GLU A 84 17.69 15.39 -7.38
C GLU A 84 17.12 15.49 -5.95
N LYS A 85 15.81 15.44 -5.77
CA LYS A 85 15.12 15.49 -4.48
C LYS A 85 14.70 14.12 -3.93
N THR A 86 15.07 13.04 -4.59
CA THR A 86 14.65 11.68 -4.21
C THR A 86 14.87 11.37 -2.73
N ALA A 87 15.99 11.82 -2.15
CA ALA A 87 16.29 11.57 -0.73
C ALA A 87 15.25 12.21 0.21
N ASP A 88 14.82 13.44 -0.08
CA ASP A 88 13.81 14.15 0.70
C ASP A 88 12.44 13.50 0.55
N TYR A 89 12.11 13.04 -0.65
CA TYR A 89 10.86 12.33 -0.94
C TYR A 89 10.78 11.00 -0.21
N ILE A 90 11.85 10.22 -0.22
CA ILE A 90 11.91 8.94 0.51
C ILE A 90 11.85 9.18 2.02
N LYS A 91 12.47 10.25 2.52
CA LYS A 91 12.32 10.65 3.93
C LYS A 91 10.85 10.91 4.28
N LYS A 92 10.11 11.67 3.46
CA LYS A 92 8.68 11.93 3.66
C LYS A 92 7.83 10.66 3.62
N MET A 93 8.14 9.74 2.69
CA MET A 93 7.52 8.43 2.61
C MET A 93 7.71 7.64 3.91
N VAL A 94 8.94 7.61 4.45
CA VAL A 94 9.27 6.93 5.72
C VAL A 94 8.54 7.59 6.89
N GLU A 95 8.56 8.92 7.01
CA GLU A 95 7.85 9.66 8.06
C GLU A 95 6.36 9.29 8.09
N TYR A 96 5.71 9.23 6.92
CA TYR A 96 4.31 8.84 6.78
C TYR A 96 4.07 7.37 7.19
N GLN A 97 4.97 6.45 6.79
CA GLN A 97 4.87 5.03 7.17
C GLN A 97 5.00 4.85 8.69
N VAL A 98 5.97 5.47 9.30
CA VAL A 98 6.16 5.44 10.76
C VAL A 98 4.93 5.98 11.48
N ASP A 99 4.28 7.00 10.94
CA ASP A 99 3.08 7.57 11.56
C ASP A 99 1.87 6.62 11.50
N PHE A 100 1.53 6.07 10.34
CA PHE A 100 0.40 5.15 10.27
C PHE A 100 0.67 3.83 11.03
N GLN A 101 1.92 3.39 11.12
CA GLN A 101 2.31 2.20 11.92
C GLN A 101 2.17 2.40 13.44
N LYS A 102 1.95 3.61 13.94
CA LYS A 102 1.55 3.85 15.35
C LYS A 102 0.11 3.45 15.61
N LYS A 103 -0.69 3.29 14.57
CA LYS A 103 -2.11 2.95 14.64
C LYS A 103 -2.31 1.43 14.60
N SER A 104 -3.52 0.98 14.95
CA SER A 104 -3.92 -0.42 14.90
C SER A 104 -5.43 -0.53 14.72
N ASN A 105 -5.90 -1.62 14.11
CA ASN A 105 -7.31 -1.97 14.11
C ASN A 105 -7.44 -3.49 14.30
N PRO A 106 -8.01 -3.98 15.42
CA PRO A 106 -8.10 -5.41 15.74
C PRO A 106 -8.97 -6.22 14.77
N LEU A 107 -9.79 -5.55 13.97
CA LEU A 107 -10.62 -6.19 12.94
C LEU A 107 -9.86 -6.51 11.65
N LEU A 108 -8.67 -5.94 11.45
CA LEU A 108 -7.83 -6.29 10.32
C LEU A 108 -7.29 -7.72 10.47
N LEU A 109 -7.09 -8.38 9.34
CA LEU A 109 -6.44 -9.69 9.30
C LEU A 109 -5.06 -9.61 9.94
N LYS A 110 -4.71 -10.59 10.78
CA LYS A 110 -3.36 -10.68 11.34
C LYS A 110 -2.36 -11.02 10.24
N LEU A 111 -1.31 -10.21 10.10
CA LEU A 111 -0.25 -10.42 9.11
C LEU A 111 0.34 -11.82 9.21
N LYS A 112 0.55 -12.33 10.42
CA LYS A 112 1.05 -13.67 10.65
C LYS A 112 0.13 -14.75 10.04
N ASP A 113 -1.19 -14.62 10.20
CA ASP A 113 -2.14 -15.59 9.65
C ASP A 113 -2.19 -15.53 8.12
N LYS A 114 -2.01 -14.34 7.54
CA LYS A 114 -1.85 -14.13 6.09
C LYS A 114 -0.60 -14.85 5.58
N LEU A 115 0.55 -14.65 6.25
CA LEU A 115 1.83 -15.25 5.85
C LEU A 115 1.81 -16.77 6.00
N ILE A 116 1.19 -17.32 7.06
CA ILE A 116 1.02 -18.78 7.23
C ILE A 116 0.26 -19.37 6.04
N ARG A 117 -0.85 -18.75 5.62
CA ARG A 117 -1.63 -19.21 4.46
C ARG A 117 -0.77 -19.14 3.20
N GLN A 118 -0.14 -18.02 2.92
CA GLN A 118 0.70 -17.84 1.73
C GLN A 118 1.83 -18.89 1.66
N ILE A 119 2.52 -19.19 2.76
CA ILE A 119 3.57 -20.22 2.80
C ILE A 119 2.99 -21.60 2.49
N ASN A 120 1.82 -21.94 3.06
CA ASN A 120 1.17 -23.24 2.82
C ASN A 120 0.68 -23.40 1.38
N ASP A 121 0.20 -22.31 0.75
CA ASP A 121 -0.38 -22.31 -0.60
C ASP A 121 0.68 -22.39 -1.71
N ILE A 122 1.98 -22.17 -1.41
CA ILE A 122 3.04 -22.31 -2.40
C ILE A 122 3.34 -23.80 -2.64
N GLU A 123 2.85 -24.34 -3.74
CA GLU A 123 3.01 -25.76 -4.09
C GLU A 123 4.47 -26.15 -4.40
N THR A 124 5.26 -25.22 -4.90
CA THR A 124 6.65 -25.45 -5.32
C THR A 124 7.65 -25.50 -4.17
N LEU A 125 7.25 -25.18 -2.93
CA LEU A 125 8.11 -25.25 -1.76
C LEU A 125 8.11 -26.65 -1.14
N ASP A 126 9.31 -27.19 -0.89
CA ASP A 126 9.48 -28.41 -0.13
C ASP A 126 8.92 -28.31 1.29
N SER A 127 8.42 -29.42 1.83
CA SER A 127 7.88 -29.49 3.19
C SER A 127 8.87 -29.06 4.25
N SER A 128 10.16 -29.35 4.09
CA SER A 128 11.23 -28.92 5.01
C SER A 128 11.39 -27.40 5.01
N VAL A 129 11.35 -26.77 3.82
CA VAL A 129 11.43 -25.30 3.69
C VAL A 129 10.18 -24.64 4.28
N LYS A 130 8.99 -25.19 4.01
CA LYS A 130 7.74 -24.70 4.64
C LYS A 130 7.82 -24.77 6.15
N TYR A 131 8.27 -25.89 6.70
CA TYR A 131 8.43 -26.07 8.15
C TYR A 131 9.41 -25.04 8.75
N GLU A 132 10.55 -24.82 8.11
CA GLU A 132 11.52 -23.82 8.56
C GLU A 132 10.93 -22.40 8.55
N LEU A 133 10.28 -22.00 7.44
CA LEU A 133 9.64 -20.67 7.32
C LEU A 133 8.55 -20.48 8.38
N LEU A 134 7.68 -21.46 8.58
CA LEU A 134 6.64 -21.41 9.60
C LEU A 134 7.22 -21.36 11.03
N THR A 135 8.32 -22.07 11.28
CA THR A 135 9.02 -22.04 12.57
C THR A 135 9.60 -20.65 12.83
N ARG A 136 10.30 -20.06 11.85
CA ARG A 136 10.83 -18.69 11.94
C ARG A 136 9.70 -17.67 12.16
N LEU A 137 8.62 -17.77 11.40
CA LEU A 137 7.46 -16.89 11.55
C LEU A 137 6.81 -17.02 12.94
N ASN A 138 6.80 -18.23 13.53
CA ASN A 138 6.27 -18.46 14.86
C ASN A 138 7.08 -17.81 15.98
N THR A 139 8.39 -17.67 15.79
CA THR A 139 9.31 -17.05 16.77
C THR A 139 9.33 -15.51 16.68
N MET A 140 8.80 -14.92 15.61
CA MET A 140 8.78 -13.47 15.46
C MET A 140 7.93 -12.79 16.54
N PRO A 141 8.33 -11.63 17.05
CA PRO A 141 7.57 -10.84 18.01
C PRO A 141 6.16 -10.54 17.53
N LYS A 142 5.19 -10.64 18.44
CA LYS A 142 3.79 -10.33 18.16
C LYS A 142 3.58 -8.82 18.33
N HIS A 143 3.27 -8.15 17.23
CA HIS A 143 2.89 -6.74 17.22
C HIS A 143 1.48 -6.58 16.62
N THR A 144 0.87 -5.43 16.86
CA THR A 144 -0.47 -5.07 16.36
C THR A 144 -0.44 -3.77 15.56
N LYS A 145 0.71 -3.49 14.93
CA LYS A 145 0.89 -2.31 14.10
C LYS A 145 0.08 -2.43 12.82
N LEU A 146 -0.44 -1.30 12.33
CA LEU A 146 -1.04 -1.25 11.00
C LEU A 146 0.06 -1.45 9.95
N CYS A 147 -0.19 -2.36 9.02
CA CYS A 147 0.68 -2.67 7.89
C CYS A 147 -0.10 -2.47 6.60
N HIS A 148 0.50 -1.81 5.62
CA HIS A 148 -0.12 -1.57 4.31
C HIS A 148 -0.11 -2.82 3.43
N GLY A 149 1.03 -3.51 3.40
CA GLY A 149 1.23 -4.73 2.61
C GLY A 149 1.50 -4.54 1.13
N ASP A 150 1.47 -3.28 0.64
CA ASP A 150 1.86 -2.87 -0.72
C ASP A 150 2.29 -1.39 -0.73
N PHE A 151 3.09 -0.99 0.26
CA PHE A 151 3.52 0.39 0.43
C PHE A 151 4.69 0.71 -0.50
N CYS A 152 4.40 1.34 -1.62
CA CYS A 152 5.37 1.71 -2.66
C CYS A 152 5.01 3.10 -3.25
N PRO A 153 5.94 3.77 -3.95
CA PRO A 153 5.72 5.11 -4.50
C PRO A 153 4.52 5.23 -5.46
N ASP A 154 4.11 4.15 -6.13
CA ASP A 154 2.91 4.15 -7.00
C ASP A 154 1.60 4.28 -6.20
N ASN A 155 1.61 3.81 -4.94
CA ASN A 155 0.46 3.85 -4.04
C ASN A 155 0.49 5.06 -3.08
N ILE A 156 1.35 6.03 -3.35
CA ILE A 156 1.47 7.26 -2.56
C ILE A 156 1.15 8.45 -3.45
N ILE A 157 0.14 9.23 -3.05
CA ILE A 157 -0.25 10.46 -3.72
C ILE A 157 0.25 11.64 -2.91
N VAL A 158 0.85 12.62 -3.59
CA VAL A 158 1.45 13.80 -2.98
C VAL A 158 0.97 15.08 -3.65
N ASN A 159 0.78 16.14 -2.86
CA ASN A 159 0.74 17.52 -3.35
C ASN A 159 2.09 18.16 -3.10
N ILE A 160 2.48 19.06 -3.98
CA ILE A 160 3.74 19.79 -3.94
C ILE A 160 3.52 21.30 -4.02
N ASP A 161 4.49 22.07 -3.56
CA ASP A 161 4.56 23.50 -3.78
C ASP A 161 5.34 23.86 -5.06
N ASP A 162 5.55 25.16 -5.28
CA ASP A 162 6.29 25.69 -6.45
C ASP A 162 7.77 25.25 -6.49
N ASN A 163 8.32 24.81 -5.35
CA ASN A 163 9.67 24.29 -5.23
C ASN A 163 9.73 22.76 -5.38
N ALA A 164 8.63 22.10 -5.70
CA ALA A 164 8.48 20.66 -5.72
C ALA A 164 8.73 19.99 -4.34
N ASP A 165 8.44 20.70 -3.24
CA ASP A 165 8.47 20.14 -1.90
C ASP A 165 7.09 19.56 -1.54
N ILE A 166 7.07 18.37 -0.93
CA ILE A 166 5.82 17.69 -0.57
C ILE A 166 5.12 18.46 0.55
N THR A 167 3.91 18.95 0.25
CA THR A 167 3.03 19.67 1.20
C THR A 167 2.00 18.76 1.84
N SER A 168 1.59 17.70 1.16
CA SER A 168 0.73 16.66 1.72
C SER A 168 1.06 15.30 1.11
N ILE A 169 0.77 14.24 1.87
CA ILE A 169 1.02 12.85 1.48
C ILE A 169 -0.13 11.97 1.96
N THR A 170 -0.58 11.06 1.13
CA THR A 170 -1.56 10.04 1.49
C THR A 170 -1.28 8.74 0.75
N ALA A 171 -1.56 7.59 1.38
CA ALA A 171 -1.48 6.29 0.73
C ALA A 171 -2.85 5.82 0.28
N VAL A 172 -2.88 5.12 -0.86
CA VAL A 172 -4.06 4.51 -1.46
C VAL A 172 -3.86 3.01 -1.68
N ASP A 173 -4.92 2.30 -2.04
CA ASP A 173 -4.90 0.84 -2.32
C ASP A 173 -4.54 -0.03 -1.10
N TRP A 174 -5.34 0.09 -0.05
CA TRP A 174 -5.20 -0.63 1.22
C TRP A 174 -5.75 -2.07 1.20
N VAL A 175 -5.93 -2.67 0.02
CA VAL A 175 -6.47 -4.04 -0.13
C VAL A 175 -5.67 -5.07 0.67
N HIS A 176 -4.36 -4.88 0.81
CA HIS A 176 -3.46 -5.77 1.54
C HIS A 176 -3.27 -5.42 3.02
N ALA A 177 -4.03 -4.45 3.54
CA ALA A 177 -3.92 -4.00 4.92
C ALA A 177 -4.07 -5.15 5.92
N THR A 178 -3.19 -5.16 6.92
CA THR A 178 -3.15 -6.15 8.00
C THR A 178 -2.74 -5.48 9.31
N GLN A 179 -2.89 -6.20 10.41
CA GLN A 179 -2.22 -5.82 11.66
C GLN A 179 -1.11 -6.82 11.99
N GLY A 180 0.06 -6.35 12.36
CA GLY A 180 1.18 -7.24 12.62
C GLY A 180 2.48 -6.57 13.00
N ASN A 181 3.56 -7.21 12.63
CA ASN A 181 4.91 -6.69 12.84
C ASN A 181 5.26 -5.70 11.75
N ALA A 182 5.52 -4.45 12.15
CA ALA A 182 5.93 -3.37 11.23
C ALA A 182 7.17 -3.75 10.41
N SER A 183 8.14 -4.46 11.00
CA SER A 183 9.35 -4.88 10.27
C SER A 183 9.06 -5.75 9.04
N ALA A 184 7.98 -6.53 9.06
CA ALA A 184 7.57 -7.32 7.88
C ALA A 184 6.99 -6.42 6.77
N ASP A 185 6.24 -5.38 7.13
CA ASP A 185 5.74 -4.39 6.18
C ASP A 185 6.89 -3.59 5.56
N ILE A 186 7.88 -3.20 6.38
CA ILE A 186 9.10 -2.51 5.95
C ILE A 186 9.91 -3.38 4.99
N ALA A 187 10.11 -4.67 5.33
CA ALA A 187 10.82 -5.61 4.47
C ALA A 187 10.11 -5.80 3.13
N ASN A 188 8.77 -5.84 3.13
CA ASN A 188 7.99 -5.90 1.90
C ASN A 188 8.18 -4.63 1.04
N THR A 189 8.10 -3.44 1.65
CA THR A 189 8.38 -2.17 0.97
C THR A 189 9.80 -2.15 0.37
N TYR A 190 10.80 -2.58 1.12
CA TYR A 190 12.18 -2.68 0.63
C TYR A 190 12.29 -3.56 -0.62
N LEU A 191 11.66 -4.75 -0.60
CA LEU A 191 11.65 -5.67 -1.74
C LEU A 191 10.93 -5.08 -2.95
N LEU A 192 9.79 -4.40 -2.75
CA LEU A 192 9.07 -3.71 -3.82
C LEU A 192 9.94 -2.62 -4.46
N LEU A 193 10.63 -1.82 -3.66
CA LEU A 193 11.56 -0.79 -4.15
C LEU A 193 12.73 -1.39 -4.93
N LYS A 194 13.32 -2.49 -4.44
CA LYS A 194 14.39 -3.20 -5.19
C LYS A 194 13.91 -3.71 -6.54
N LEU A 195 12.67 -4.20 -6.64
CA LEU A 195 12.09 -4.68 -7.89
C LEU A 195 11.71 -3.53 -8.83
N GLN A 196 11.07 -2.49 -8.30
CA GLN A 196 10.56 -1.36 -9.07
C GLN A 196 11.68 -0.49 -9.67
N TYR A 197 12.78 -0.36 -8.95
CA TYR A 197 13.91 0.51 -9.29
C TYR A 197 15.20 -0.28 -9.55
N SER A 198 15.10 -1.54 -10.01
CA SER A 198 16.27 -2.41 -10.28
C SER A 198 17.26 -1.82 -11.27
N ASP A 199 16.76 -1.04 -12.24
CA ASP A 199 17.57 -0.42 -13.29
C ASP A 199 17.98 1.03 -12.98
N SER A 200 17.63 1.53 -11.79
CA SER A 200 17.96 2.89 -11.36
C SER A 200 19.44 2.99 -10.96
N SER A 201 20.09 4.09 -11.33
CA SER A 201 21.43 4.44 -10.84
C SER A 201 21.44 4.85 -9.35
N ILE A 202 20.26 5.13 -8.77
CA ILE A 202 20.06 5.48 -7.38
C ILE A 202 19.46 4.28 -6.67
N ASP A 203 20.08 3.79 -5.61
CA ASP A 203 19.53 2.71 -4.79
C ASP A 203 18.49 3.26 -3.81
N ILE A 204 17.25 3.42 -4.32
CA ILE A 204 16.12 3.96 -3.56
C ILE A 204 15.77 3.04 -2.38
N ALA A 205 15.93 1.74 -2.53
CA ALA A 205 15.62 0.79 -1.46
C ALA A 205 16.60 0.92 -0.28
N ASP A 206 17.89 1.03 -0.54
CA ASP A 206 18.88 1.22 0.52
C ASP A 206 18.76 2.62 1.17
N MET A 207 18.41 3.62 0.37
CA MET A 207 18.05 4.95 0.88
C MET A 207 16.84 4.89 1.83
N TYR A 208 15.76 4.16 1.43
CA TYR A 208 14.60 3.94 2.26
C TYR A 208 14.97 3.27 3.60
N MET A 209 15.76 2.19 3.58
CA MET A 209 16.19 1.52 4.80
C MET A 209 17.02 2.42 5.72
N THR A 210 17.95 3.19 5.15
CA THR A 210 18.75 4.14 5.90
C THR A 210 17.89 5.19 6.60
N GLN A 211 16.93 5.77 5.88
CA GLN A 211 16.00 6.75 6.44
C GLN A 211 15.08 6.13 7.49
N PHE A 212 14.66 4.87 7.29
CA PHE A 212 13.78 4.18 8.24
C PHE A 212 14.51 3.91 9.56
N CYS A 213 15.74 3.41 9.54
CA CYS A 213 16.55 3.23 10.74
C CYS A 213 16.75 4.56 11.49
N ALA A 214 17.09 5.63 10.77
CA ALA A 214 17.27 6.95 11.39
C ALA A 214 15.97 7.54 11.99
N ALA A 215 14.80 7.13 11.54
CA ALA A 215 13.50 7.62 12.04
C ALA A 215 12.99 6.82 13.25
N THR A 216 13.57 5.64 13.54
CA THR A 216 13.08 4.69 14.56
C THR A 216 14.08 4.42 15.69
N ASP A 217 15.33 4.92 15.58
CA ASP A 217 16.33 4.96 16.64
C ASP A 217 16.04 6.10 17.62
#